data_904fb0f9d545a1702506a99c6f1a383b
#
_entry.id   904fb0f9d545a1702506a99c6f1a383b
#
_cell.length_a   1.000
_cell.length_b   1.000
_cell.length_c   1.000
_cell.angle_alpha   90.00
_cell.angle_beta   90.00
_cell.angle_gamma   90.00
#
_symmetry.space_group_name_H-M   'P 1'
#
loop_
_entity.id
_entity.type
_entity.pdbx_description
1 polymer ?
#
loop_
_entity_poly.entity_id
_entity_poly.type
_entity_poly.pdbx_seq_one_letter_code
_entity_poly.pdbx_strand_id
1 'polypeptide(L)'
;MTVASRLRTLAAAVTAVVAPLVLAPAALADTATPENPVGPASHAIDNIYRAVIGTTMVIFILVGGWLVYSAIRFRARPGRPIEPPQVHGSSRLEWGWTIVPVLILIGLAGYTFHKLPDVKDAPADSMVVNVVAQQFQFSYVYGANSGAAEGKPPSTATTLVVPEDTPVKLEVHSKDVVHDWWVPSLGPKIDAIPGQTTTTWFEANEPGTYHGQCAEFCGVGHSTMAITVKVVSAAEWQSFAGGLK
;
A
#
# COMPACT_ATOMS: atom_id res chain seq x y z
N MET A 1 -29.16 40.16 11.89
CA MET A 1 -27.85 39.50 12.11
C MET A 1 -26.78 40.30 11.37
N THR A 2 -25.78 40.82 12.09
CA THR A 2 -24.71 41.62 11.53
C THR A 2 -23.76 40.79 10.68
N VAL A 3 -23.08 41.39 9.71
CA VAL A 3 -22.10 40.71 8.86
C VAL A 3 -21.03 39.99 9.71
N ALA A 4 -20.65 40.60 10.84
CA ALA A 4 -19.71 40.01 11.79
C ALA A 4 -20.21 38.69 12.44
N SER A 5 -21.50 38.57 12.75
CA SER A 5 -22.05 37.33 13.32
C SER A 5 -22.11 36.20 12.28
N ARG A 6 -22.33 36.51 11.01
CA ARG A 6 -22.34 35.53 9.91
C ARG A 6 -20.94 35.06 9.57
N LEU A 7 -19.92 35.93 9.67
CA LEU A 7 -18.52 35.54 9.49
C LEU A 7 -18.03 34.62 10.62
N ARG A 8 -18.45 34.89 11.86
CA ARG A 8 -18.10 34.00 13.00
C ARG A 8 -18.76 32.61 12.91
N THR A 9 -20.04 32.53 12.46
CA THR A 9 -20.71 31.24 12.25
C THR A 9 -20.10 30.47 11.07
N LEU A 10 -19.68 31.14 10.00
CA LEU A 10 -18.98 30.51 8.87
C LEU A 10 -17.58 30.03 9.26
N ALA A 11 -16.83 30.84 10.00
CA ALA A 11 -15.52 30.43 10.51
C ALA A 11 -15.64 29.23 11.45
N ALA A 12 -16.61 29.23 12.37
CA ALA A 12 -16.88 28.12 13.27
C ALA A 12 -17.31 26.83 12.50
N ALA A 13 -18.16 26.97 11.47
CA ALA A 13 -18.55 25.84 10.64
C ALA A 13 -17.41 25.27 9.81
N VAL A 14 -16.55 26.13 9.24
CA VAL A 14 -15.33 25.69 8.52
C VAL A 14 -14.36 25.04 9.49
N THR A 15 -14.16 25.60 10.67
CA THR A 15 -13.28 25.00 11.70
C THR A 15 -13.85 23.66 12.20
N ALA A 16 -15.15 23.53 12.36
CA ALA A 16 -15.80 22.29 12.78
C ALA A 16 -15.71 21.16 11.73
N VAL A 17 -15.58 21.50 10.46
CA VAL A 17 -15.39 20.51 9.36
C VAL A 17 -13.93 20.24 9.10
N VAL A 18 -13.07 21.26 9.15
CA VAL A 18 -11.63 21.14 8.82
C VAL A 18 -10.84 20.60 10.01
N ALA A 19 -11.17 20.97 11.25
CA ALA A 19 -10.43 20.50 12.43
C ALA A 19 -10.48 18.97 12.61
N PRO A 20 -11.61 18.27 12.48
CA PRO A 20 -11.60 16.80 12.52
C PRO A 20 -10.89 16.17 11.30
N LEU A 21 -10.92 16.81 10.12
CA LEU A 21 -10.16 16.36 8.94
C LEU A 21 -8.64 16.53 9.10
N VAL A 22 -8.19 17.51 9.86
CA VAL A 22 -6.76 17.77 10.14
C VAL A 22 -6.30 16.97 11.37
N LEU A 23 -7.17 16.71 12.35
CA LEU A 23 -6.88 15.94 13.56
C LEU A 23 -7.13 14.42 13.41
N ALA A 24 -7.88 14.00 12.39
CA ALA A 24 -8.09 12.60 12.06
C ALA A 24 -6.87 11.84 11.49
N PRO A 25 -5.82 12.49 10.93
CA PRO A 25 -4.69 11.73 10.36
C PRO A 25 -3.99 10.83 11.37
N ALA A 26 -3.99 11.14 12.66
CA ALA A 26 -3.36 10.28 13.65
C ALA A 26 -4.17 9.00 13.96
N ALA A 27 -5.49 9.07 13.90
CA ALA A 27 -6.38 7.92 14.12
C ALA A 27 -6.68 7.13 12.81
N LEU A 28 -6.51 7.78 11.65
CA LEU A 28 -6.66 7.15 10.33
C LEU A 28 -5.31 6.68 9.77
N ALA A 29 -4.18 7.03 10.38
CA ALA A 29 -2.86 6.63 9.94
C ALA A 29 -2.69 5.10 9.98
N ASP A 30 -3.27 4.42 10.95
CA ASP A 30 -3.28 2.95 11.05
C ASP A 30 -4.18 2.27 10.01
N THR A 31 -5.11 3.00 9.38
CA THR A 31 -6.04 2.45 8.39
C THR A 31 -5.78 2.94 6.97
N ALA A 32 -4.92 3.92 6.78
CA ALA A 32 -4.63 4.55 5.49
C ALA A 32 -3.36 4.02 4.81
N THR A 33 -2.57 3.24 5.52
CA THR A 33 -1.35 2.59 5.00
C THR A 33 -1.51 1.06 5.06
N PRO A 34 -0.73 0.30 4.28
CA PRO A 34 -0.65 -1.16 4.44
C PRO A 34 -0.35 -1.48 5.90
N GLU A 35 -1.17 -2.35 6.46
CA GLU A 35 -1.29 -2.61 7.89
C GLU A 35 0.05 -3.01 8.52
N ASN A 36 0.49 -2.25 9.53
CA ASN A 36 1.61 -2.56 10.41
C ASN A 36 2.81 -3.21 9.72
N PRO A 37 3.63 -2.42 9.01
CA PRO A 37 4.80 -2.97 8.32
C PRO A 37 5.77 -3.59 9.32
N VAL A 38 6.22 -4.80 9.06
CA VAL A 38 7.06 -5.58 9.98
C VAL A 38 8.44 -5.91 9.42
N GLY A 39 8.83 -5.31 8.30
CA GLY A 39 10.13 -5.54 7.70
C GLY A 39 10.55 -4.46 6.70
N PRO A 40 11.78 -4.52 6.17
CA PRO A 40 12.35 -3.47 5.34
C PRO A 40 11.53 -3.15 4.08
N ALA A 41 11.07 -4.16 3.35
CA ALA A 41 10.27 -3.98 2.14
C ALA A 41 8.92 -3.32 2.42
N SER A 42 8.20 -3.77 3.46
CA SER A 42 6.92 -3.19 3.85
C SER A 42 7.07 -1.76 4.39
N HIS A 43 8.13 -1.46 5.15
CA HIS A 43 8.44 -0.09 5.58
C HIS A 43 8.77 0.84 4.38
N ALA A 44 9.46 0.34 3.35
CA ALA A 44 9.73 1.12 2.15
C ALA A 44 8.42 1.48 1.43
N ILE A 45 7.48 0.54 1.33
CA ILE A 45 6.14 0.77 0.78
C ILE A 45 5.36 1.78 1.61
N ASP A 46 5.34 1.64 2.94
CA ASP A 46 4.66 2.58 3.85
C ASP A 46 5.19 4.01 3.69
N ASN A 47 6.50 4.18 3.58
CA ASN A 47 7.12 5.48 3.35
C ASN A 47 6.70 6.12 2.01
N ILE A 48 6.59 5.32 0.94
CA ILE A 48 6.08 5.80 -0.36
C ILE A 48 4.61 6.21 -0.22
N TYR A 49 3.79 5.40 0.42
CA TYR A 49 2.38 5.69 0.69
C TYR A 49 2.21 7.01 1.46
N ARG A 50 2.96 7.21 2.54
CA ARG A 50 2.92 8.46 3.34
C ARG A 50 3.30 9.68 2.53
N ALA A 51 4.31 9.58 1.67
CA ALA A 51 4.71 10.67 0.78
C ALA A 51 3.59 11.03 -0.23
N VAL A 52 2.96 10.02 -0.84
CA VAL A 52 1.87 10.21 -1.81
C VAL A 52 0.63 10.75 -1.12
N ILE A 53 0.19 10.16 0.00
CA ILE A 53 -0.99 10.58 0.75
C ILE A 53 -0.79 12.02 1.28
N GLY A 54 0.38 12.32 1.85
CA GLY A 54 0.69 13.67 2.35
C GLY A 54 0.60 14.72 1.24
N THR A 55 1.21 14.45 0.10
CA THR A 55 1.14 15.33 -1.07
C THR A 55 -0.31 15.51 -1.57
N THR A 56 -1.04 14.41 -1.70
CA THR A 56 -2.43 14.41 -2.14
C THR A 56 -3.33 15.18 -1.17
N MET A 57 -3.11 15.03 0.13
CA MET A 57 -3.88 15.73 1.15
C MET A 57 -3.66 17.25 1.09
N VAL A 58 -2.43 17.70 0.88
CA VAL A 58 -2.13 19.14 0.68
C VAL A 58 -2.87 19.68 -0.54
N ILE A 59 -2.82 18.96 -1.68
CA ILE A 59 -3.53 19.37 -2.90
C ILE A 59 -5.04 19.39 -2.65
N PHE A 60 -5.59 18.37 -2.01
CA PHE A 60 -7.01 18.27 -1.68
C PHE A 60 -7.49 19.45 -0.82
N ILE A 61 -6.75 19.81 0.22
CA ILE A 61 -7.08 20.95 1.10
C ILE A 61 -7.02 22.27 0.32
N LEU A 62 -5.99 22.48 -0.49
CA LEU A 62 -5.84 23.71 -1.27
C LEU A 62 -6.94 23.87 -2.32
N VAL A 63 -7.17 22.84 -3.13
CA VAL A 63 -8.17 22.89 -4.20
C VAL A 63 -9.58 22.86 -3.64
N GLY A 64 -9.86 21.95 -2.70
CA GLY A 64 -11.17 21.85 -2.05
C GLY A 64 -11.52 23.12 -1.28
N GLY A 65 -10.55 23.67 -0.53
CA GLY A 65 -10.72 24.94 0.19
C GLY A 65 -11.00 26.11 -0.77
N TRP A 66 -10.28 26.17 -1.89
CA TRP A 66 -10.52 27.18 -2.92
C TRP A 66 -11.92 27.06 -3.55
N LEU A 67 -12.37 25.84 -3.84
CA LEU A 67 -13.71 25.59 -4.37
C LEU A 67 -14.81 26.01 -3.38
N VAL A 68 -14.69 25.64 -2.11
CA VAL A 68 -15.60 26.03 -1.04
C VAL A 68 -15.62 27.55 -0.87
N TYR A 69 -14.45 28.17 -0.82
CA TYR A 69 -14.33 29.64 -0.78
C TYR A 69 -15.06 30.30 -1.95
N SER A 70 -14.82 29.80 -3.18
CA SER A 70 -15.43 30.34 -4.40
C SER A 70 -16.95 30.19 -4.39
N ALA A 71 -17.46 29.02 -4.01
CA ALA A 71 -18.90 28.77 -3.89
C ALA A 71 -19.59 29.69 -2.89
N ILE A 72 -18.95 30.00 -1.77
CA ILE A 72 -19.49 30.90 -0.74
C ILE A 72 -19.35 32.37 -1.18
N ARG A 73 -18.19 32.74 -1.69
CA ARG A 73 -17.83 34.15 -2.00
C ARG A 73 -18.57 34.69 -3.22
N PHE A 74 -18.73 33.86 -4.25
CA PHE A 74 -19.31 34.26 -5.54
C PHE A 74 -20.76 33.77 -5.74
N ARG A 75 -21.41 33.24 -4.71
CA ARG A 75 -22.81 32.84 -4.80
C ARG A 75 -23.73 33.98 -5.25
N ALA A 76 -24.68 33.69 -6.12
CA ALA A 76 -25.70 34.64 -6.55
C ALA A 76 -26.50 35.15 -5.35
N ARG A 77 -26.81 36.45 -5.32
CA ARG A 77 -27.58 37.12 -4.26
C ARG A 77 -28.72 37.89 -4.92
N PRO A 78 -29.95 37.88 -4.35
CA PRO A 78 -31.05 38.71 -4.85
C PRO A 78 -30.64 40.19 -4.92
N GLY A 79 -31.00 40.88 -6.01
CA GLY A 79 -30.74 42.28 -6.21
C GLY A 79 -29.34 42.69 -6.66
N ARG A 80 -28.44 41.74 -6.96
CA ARG A 80 -27.16 42.05 -7.63
C ARG A 80 -27.21 41.68 -9.12
N PRO A 81 -26.67 42.52 -10.00
CA PRO A 81 -26.51 42.18 -11.41
C PRO A 81 -25.68 40.92 -11.55
N ILE A 82 -26.12 40.00 -12.41
CA ILE A 82 -25.48 38.66 -12.58
C ILE A 82 -24.48 38.67 -13.74
N GLU A 83 -24.08 39.81 -14.22
CA GLU A 83 -23.06 39.88 -15.29
C GLU A 83 -21.67 39.81 -14.67
N PRO A 84 -20.99 38.65 -14.77
CA PRO A 84 -19.61 38.54 -14.34
C PRO A 84 -18.68 39.20 -15.33
N PRO A 85 -17.48 39.66 -14.92
CA PRO A 85 -16.47 40.18 -15.84
C PRO A 85 -16.14 39.12 -16.90
N GLN A 86 -16.14 39.52 -18.18
CA GLN A 86 -15.81 38.64 -19.30
C GLN A 86 -14.28 38.43 -19.39
N VAL A 87 -13.73 37.57 -18.55
CA VAL A 87 -12.30 37.23 -18.54
C VAL A 87 -12.08 35.97 -19.39
N HIS A 88 -11.28 36.10 -20.45
CA HIS A 88 -11.07 35.03 -21.43
C HIS A 88 -9.87 34.11 -21.14
N GLY A 89 -9.27 34.18 -19.96
CA GLY A 89 -8.15 33.36 -19.56
C GLY A 89 -6.97 34.18 -18.98
N SER A 90 -5.98 33.45 -18.47
CA SER A 90 -4.73 34.02 -17.96
C SER A 90 -3.59 33.03 -18.16
N SER A 91 -2.73 33.30 -19.15
CA SER A 91 -1.59 32.42 -19.47
C SER A 91 -0.68 32.14 -18.25
N ARG A 92 -0.54 33.12 -17.34
CA ARG A 92 0.26 32.93 -16.11
C ARG A 92 -0.36 31.88 -15.18
N LEU A 93 -1.68 31.88 -15.02
CA LEU A 93 -2.39 30.88 -14.22
C LEU A 93 -2.34 29.53 -14.91
N GLU A 94 -2.55 29.48 -16.23
CA GLU A 94 -2.49 28.28 -17.04
C GLU A 94 -1.13 27.57 -16.93
N TRP A 95 -0.04 28.30 -17.10
CA TRP A 95 1.29 27.75 -16.87
C TRP A 95 1.51 27.35 -15.40
N GLY A 96 0.98 28.09 -14.45
CA GLY A 96 1.08 27.76 -13.03
C GLY A 96 0.46 26.40 -12.69
N TRP A 97 -0.80 26.18 -13.07
CA TRP A 97 -1.48 24.92 -12.77
C TRP A 97 -1.04 23.74 -13.66
N THR A 98 -0.26 23.99 -14.73
CA THR A 98 0.37 22.93 -15.52
C THR A 98 1.73 22.56 -14.96
N ILE A 99 2.60 23.53 -14.70
CA ILE A 99 3.99 23.25 -14.29
C ILE A 99 4.05 22.72 -12.85
N VAL A 100 3.27 23.27 -11.93
CA VAL A 100 3.34 22.86 -10.51
C VAL A 100 3.00 21.37 -10.34
N PRO A 101 1.89 20.82 -10.86
CA PRO A 101 1.63 19.38 -10.80
C PRO A 101 2.71 18.53 -11.49
N VAL A 102 3.25 18.98 -12.62
CA VAL A 102 4.34 18.27 -13.31
C VAL A 102 5.58 18.14 -12.41
N LEU A 103 5.98 19.23 -11.76
CA LEU A 103 7.12 19.20 -10.83
C LEU A 103 6.87 18.30 -9.62
N ILE A 104 5.64 18.29 -9.07
CA ILE A 104 5.26 17.38 -7.99
C ILE A 104 5.37 15.91 -8.46
N LEU A 105 4.86 15.60 -9.64
CA LEU A 105 4.95 14.25 -10.20
C LEU A 105 6.39 13.81 -10.46
N ILE A 106 7.24 14.71 -10.99
CA ILE A 106 8.68 14.42 -11.17
C ILE A 106 9.34 14.11 -9.82
N GLY A 107 9.04 14.91 -8.79
CA GLY A 107 9.57 14.69 -7.44
C GLY A 107 9.12 13.34 -6.85
N LEU A 108 7.84 13.01 -6.93
CA LEU A 108 7.29 11.74 -6.47
C LEU A 108 7.86 10.56 -7.25
N ALA A 109 7.95 10.68 -8.58
CA ALA A 109 8.53 9.63 -9.42
C ALA A 109 10.00 9.38 -9.04
N GLY A 110 10.81 10.44 -8.92
CA GLY A 110 12.21 10.34 -8.50
C GLY A 110 12.36 9.66 -7.14
N TYR A 111 11.52 10.02 -6.17
CA TYR A 111 11.50 9.38 -4.85
C TYR A 111 11.12 7.89 -4.93
N THR A 112 10.06 7.56 -5.68
CA THR A 112 9.60 6.17 -5.85
C THR A 112 10.65 5.31 -6.55
N PHE A 113 11.26 5.80 -7.64
CA PHE A 113 12.33 5.08 -8.33
C PHE A 113 13.58 4.87 -7.46
N HIS A 114 13.89 5.83 -6.59
CA HIS A 114 14.99 5.67 -5.63
C HIS A 114 14.70 4.56 -4.59
N LYS A 115 13.42 4.40 -4.20
CA LYS A 115 12.98 3.38 -3.23
C LYS A 115 12.65 2.02 -3.84
N LEU A 116 12.53 1.94 -5.15
CA LEU A 116 12.13 0.72 -5.85
C LEU A 116 13.06 -0.50 -5.59
N PRO A 117 14.40 -0.34 -5.53
CA PRO A 117 15.29 -1.45 -5.19
C PRO A 117 15.00 -2.05 -3.81
N ASP A 118 14.72 -1.22 -2.80
CA ASP A 118 14.42 -1.66 -1.43
C ASP A 118 13.19 -2.61 -1.39
N VAL A 119 12.31 -2.50 -2.38
CA VAL A 119 11.08 -3.30 -2.49
C VAL A 119 11.26 -4.53 -3.37
N LYS A 120 12.06 -4.44 -4.45
CA LYS A 120 12.14 -5.48 -5.49
C LYS A 120 13.31 -6.43 -5.33
N ASP A 121 14.45 -5.93 -4.86
CA ASP A 121 15.70 -6.66 -4.93
C ASP A 121 15.93 -7.43 -3.62
N ALA A 122 15.70 -8.74 -3.67
CA ALA A 122 15.97 -9.62 -2.54
C ALA A 122 17.49 -9.68 -2.24
N PRO A 123 17.90 -9.66 -0.97
CA PRO A 123 19.29 -9.94 -0.60
C PRO A 123 19.79 -11.27 -1.16
N ALA A 124 21.08 -11.35 -1.50
CA ALA A 124 21.65 -12.52 -2.17
C ALA A 124 21.63 -13.82 -1.33
N ASP A 125 21.62 -13.68 -0.02
CA ASP A 125 21.58 -14.76 0.97
C ASP A 125 20.16 -15.15 1.40
N SER A 126 19.14 -14.62 0.72
CA SER A 126 17.73 -14.91 1.05
C SER A 126 17.43 -16.41 1.02
N MET A 127 16.62 -16.83 1.99
CA MET A 127 15.97 -18.13 1.96
C MET A 127 14.99 -18.21 0.79
N VAL A 128 15.07 -19.23 -0.05
CA VAL A 128 14.16 -19.38 -1.20
C VAL A 128 12.98 -20.26 -0.84
N VAL A 129 11.78 -19.77 -1.14
CA VAL A 129 10.54 -20.56 -1.03
C VAL A 129 9.78 -20.51 -2.35
N ASN A 130 9.50 -21.66 -2.91
CA ASN A 130 8.62 -21.79 -4.07
C ASN A 130 7.17 -21.79 -3.64
N VAL A 131 6.40 -20.86 -4.18
CA VAL A 131 4.96 -20.69 -3.93
C VAL A 131 4.19 -21.18 -5.13
N VAL A 132 3.36 -22.18 -4.93
CA VAL A 132 2.51 -22.76 -5.98
C VAL A 132 1.07 -22.38 -5.71
N ALA A 133 0.50 -21.56 -6.60
CA ALA A 133 -0.91 -21.20 -6.55
C ALA A 133 -1.76 -22.16 -7.39
N GLN A 134 -2.92 -22.51 -6.90
CA GLN A 134 -3.97 -23.24 -7.62
C GLN A 134 -5.33 -22.93 -7.00
N GLN A 135 -6.41 -23.14 -7.70
CA GLN A 135 -7.78 -22.93 -7.20
C GLN A 135 -8.11 -23.94 -6.08
N PHE A 136 -8.27 -23.56 -4.80
CA PHE A 136 -8.23 -22.19 -4.25
C PHE A 136 -7.30 -22.19 -3.03
N GLN A 137 -6.02 -22.45 -3.22
CA GLN A 137 -5.03 -22.55 -2.17
C GLN A 137 -3.62 -22.17 -2.66
N PHE A 138 -2.78 -21.78 -1.71
CA PHE A 138 -1.34 -21.67 -1.92
C PHE A 138 -0.62 -22.84 -1.24
N SER A 139 0.45 -23.33 -1.86
CA SER A 139 1.33 -24.36 -1.32
C SER A 139 2.77 -23.89 -1.35
N TYR A 140 3.57 -24.32 -0.40
CA TYR A 140 4.93 -23.84 -0.19
C TYR A 140 5.93 -24.97 -0.24
N VAL A 141 7.04 -24.79 -0.99
CA VAL A 141 8.16 -25.72 -1.08
C VAL A 141 9.44 -24.97 -0.73
N TYR A 142 10.11 -25.39 0.32
CA TYR A 142 11.35 -24.75 0.76
C TYR A 142 12.52 -25.17 -0.13
N GLY A 143 13.30 -24.19 -0.59
CA GLY A 143 14.44 -24.36 -1.47
C GLY A 143 15.76 -23.97 -0.80
N ALA A 144 16.67 -23.40 -1.58
CA ALA A 144 17.99 -23.01 -1.14
C ALA A 144 17.99 -22.10 0.10
N ASN A 145 19.01 -22.25 0.94
CA ASN A 145 19.24 -21.49 2.18
C ASN A 145 18.17 -21.68 3.27
N SER A 146 17.21 -22.58 3.09
CA SER A 146 16.16 -22.82 4.07
C SER A 146 16.58 -23.70 5.26
N GLY A 147 17.69 -24.44 5.11
CA GLY A 147 18.07 -25.50 6.05
C GLY A 147 17.18 -26.76 5.99
N ALA A 148 16.14 -26.74 5.15
CA ALA A 148 15.30 -27.89 4.84
C ALA A 148 15.91 -28.70 3.69
N ALA A 149 15.52 -29.98 3.56
CA ALA A 149 15.93 -30.79 2.42
C ALA A 149 15.34 -30.24 1.11
N GLU A 150 16.19 -29.90 0.14
CA GLU A 150 15.74 -29.36 -1.14
C GLU A 150 14.76 -30.31 -1.84
N GLY A 151 13.71 -29.73 -2.38
CA GLY A 151 12.75 -30.44 -3.24
C GLY A 151 11.77 -31.35 -2.54
N LYS A 152 11.80 -31.47 -1.21
CA LYS A 152 10.78 -32.17 -0.48
C LYS A 152 9.66 -31.20 -0.10
N PRO A 153 8.44 -31.32 -0.68
CA PRO A 153 7.36 -30.49 -0.24
C PRO A 153 7.11 -30.78 1.25
N PRO A 154 7.06 -29.76 2.11
CA PRO A 154 6.39 -29.96 3.38
C PRO A 154 5.01 -30.47 3.03
N SER A 155 4.59 -31.56 3.63
CA SER A 155 3.30 -32.15 3.43
C SER A 155 2.24 -31.03 3.47
N THR A 156 1.71 -30.64 2.29
CA THR A 156 0.53 -29.78 2.08
C THR A 156 0.32 -28.67 3.11
N ALA A 157 1.35 -27.93 3.45
CA ALA A 157 1.20 -26.80 4.37
C ALA A 157 0.60 -25.61 3.61
N THR A 158 -0.64 -25.30 3.90
CA THR A 158 -1.31 -24.05 3.50
C THR A 158 -0.78 -22.85 4.30
N THR A 159 0.09 -23.10 5.27
CA THR A 159 0.75 -22.08 6.10
C THR A 159 2.24 -22.04 5.77
N LEU A 160 2.73 -20.86 5.40
CA LEU A 160 4.16 -20.60 5.25
C LEU A 160 4.76 -20.35 6.65
N VAL A 161 5.78 -21.10 7.01
CA VAL A 161 6.53 -20.90 8.26
C VAL A 161 7.92 -20.40 7.90
N VAL A 162 8.37 -19.31 8.52
CA VAL A 162 9.69 -18.69 8.26
C VAL A 162 10.32 -18.20 9.57
N PRO A 163 11.64 -18.15 9.67
CA PRO A 163 12.30 -17.55 10.83
C PRO A 163 12.20 -16.02 10.80
N GLU A 164 12.23 -15.39 11.99
CA GLU A 164 12.40 -13.95 12.14
C GLU A 164 13.76 -13.49 11.60
N ASP A 165 13.91 -12.21 11.29
CA ASP A 165 15.15 -11.54 10.86
C ASP A 165 15.88 -12.27 9.70
N THR A 166 15.11 -12.94 8.85
CA THR A 166 15.66 -13.67 7.71
C THR A 166 15.00 -13.21 6.41
N PRO A 167 15.76 -12.74 5.43
CA PRO A 167 15.21 -12.40 4.12
C PRO A 167 14.66 -13.64 3.42
N VAL A 168 13.43 -13.59 2.98
CA VAL A 168 12.72 -14.67 2.30
C VAL A 168 12.38 -14.23 0.89
N LYS A 169 12.98 -14.91 -0.11
CA LYS A 169 12.64 -14.74 -1.51
C LYS A 169 11.56 -15.74 -1.89
N LEU A 170 10.45 -15.27 -2.39
CA LEU A 170 9.39 -16.09 -2.95
C LEU A 170 9.54 -16.21 -4.46
N GLU A 171 9.53 -17.43 -4.96
CA GLU A 171 9.42 -17.75 -6.39
C GLU A 171 8.01 -18.29 -6.62
N VAL A 172 7.18 -17.48 -7.28
CA VAL A 172 5.72 -17.67 -7.32
C VAL A 172 5.29 -18.07 -8.72
N HIS A 173 4.49 -19.12 -8.82
CA HIS A 173 3.89 -19.58 -10.08
C HIS A 173 2.50 -20.16 -9.86
N SER A 174 1.71 -20.25 -10.92
CA SER A 174 0.38 -20.88 -10.90
C SER A 174 0.32 -22.14 -11.75
N LYS A 175 -0.51 -23.09 -11.31
CA LYS A 175 -0.82 -24.31 -12.05
C LYS A 175 -2.03 -24.20 -12.98
N ASP A 176 -2.88 -23.20 -12.77
CA ASP A 176 -4.18 -23.11 -13.46
C ASP A 176 -4.46 -21.69 -14.02
N VAL A 177 -4.93 -20.77 -13.20
CA VAL A 177 -5.27 -19.38 -13.58
C VAL A 177 -4.33 -18.39 -12.89
N VAL A 178 -4.44 -17.12 -13.21
CA VAL A 178 -3.70 -16.08 -12.49
C VAL A 178 -4.25 -15.95 -11.07
N HIS A 179 -3.35 -15.90 -10.10
CA HIS A 179 -3.59 -15.54 -8.70
C HIS A 179 -2.63 -14.44 -8.30
N ASP A 180 -2.79 -13.88 -7.11
CA ASP A 180 -1.82 -12.94 -6.55
C ASP A 180 -1.57 -13.29 -5.08
N TRP A 181 -0.30 -13.40 -4.71
CA TRP A 181 0.12 -13.63 -3.33
C TRP A 181 0.33 -12.28 -2.64
N TRP A 182 -0.42 -12.02 -1.59
CA TRP A 182 -0.32 -10.77 -0.86
C TRP A 182 -0.57 -10.94 0.64
N VAL A 183 0.43 -10.53 1.44
CA VAL A 183 0.33 -10.35 2.89
C VAL A 183 0.72 -8.91 3.18
N PRO A 184 -0.24 -8.01 3.47
CA PRO A 184 -0.02 -6.56 3.54
C PRO A 184 1.13 -6.15 4.46
N SER A 185 1.22 -6.75 5.63
CA SER A 185 2.26 -6.44 6.63
C SER A 185 3.67 -6.85 6.22
N LEU A 186 3.83 -7.77 5.27
CA LEU A 186 5.13 -8.32 4.88
C LEU A 186 5.73 -7.64 3.65
N GLY A 187 4.91 -7.24 2.68
CA GLY A 187 5.48 -6.64 1.48
C GLY A 187 4.53 -6.48 0.31
N PRO A 188 5.10 -6.34 -0.90
CA PRO A 188 4.33 -6.10 -2.10
C PRO A 188 3.52 -7.32 -2.52
N LYS A 189 2.48 -7.07 -3.31
CA LYS A 189 1.75 -8.09 -4.06
C LYS A 189 2.61 -8.65 -5.17
N ILE A 190 2.39 -9.93 -5.52
CA ILE A 190 3.04 -10.56 -6.66
C ILE A 190 2.10 -11.55 -7.37
N ASP A 191 1.91 -11.37 -8.65
CA ASP A 191 1.10 -12.25 -9.48
C ASP A 191 1.71 -13.65 -9.61
N ALA A 192 0.90 -14.67 -9.42
CA ALA A 192 1.20 -16.05 -9.76
C ALA A 192 0.64 -16.35 -11.16
N ILE A 193 1.51 -16.39 -12.17
CA ILE A 193 1.11 -16.48 -13.57
C ILE A 193 1.38 -17.90 -14.11
N PRO A 194 0.42 -18.56 -14.79
CA PRO A 194 0.67 -19.85 -15.42
C PRO A 194 1.80 -19.79 -16.45
N GLY A 195 2.74 -20.71 -16.35
CA GLY A 195 3.89 -20.81 -17.26
C GLY A 195 5.00 -19.78 -17.04
N GLN A 196 4.90 -18.95 -15.99
CA GLN A 196 5.95 -17.99 -15.60
C GLN A 196 6.26 -18.12 -14.11
N THR A 197 7.50 -17.81 -13.74
CA THR A 197 7.88 -17.64 -12.34
C THR A 197 8.14 -16.17 -12.08
N THR A 198 7.36 -15.59 -11.21
CA THR A 198 7.54 -14.23 -10.70
C THR A 198 8.26 -14.27 -9.35
N THR A 199 8.86 -13.17 -8.94
CA THR A 199 9.63 -13.12 -7.70
C THR A 199 9.28 -11.91 -6.86
N THR A 200 9.20 -12.11 -5.56
CA THR A 200 9.12 -11.04 -4.55
C THR A 200 9.94 -11.45 -3.34
N TRP A 201 10.08 -10.56 -2.37
CA TRP A 201 10.75 -10.89 -1.12
C TRP A 201 10.13 -10.13 0.05
N PHE A 202 10.36 -10.66 1.24
CA PHE A 202 10.06 -9.99 2.49
C PHE A 202 11.04 -10.44 3.58
N GLU A 203 11.09 -9.69 4.64
CA GLU A 203 11.71 -10.01 5.90
C GLU A 203 10.75 -9.59 7.01
N ALA A 204 10.64 -10.37 8.07
CA ALA A 204 9.81 -10.04 9.20
C ALA A 204 10.68 -10.02 10.48
N ASN A 205 10.68 -8.87 11.15
CA ASN A 205 11.50 -8.64 12.35
C ASN A 205 10.75 -8.99 13.65
N GLU A 206 9.49 -9.38 13.56
CA GLU A 206 8.66 -9.70 14.71
C GLU A 206 8.03 -11.09 14.54
N PRO A 207 8.23 -12.02 15.50
CA PRO A 207 7.51 -13.28 15.52
C PRO A 207 6.01 -13.07 15.62
N GLY A 208 5.22 -13.84 14.85
CA GLY A 208 3.78 -13.68 14.85
C GLY A 208 3.11 -14.47 13.73
N THR A 209 1.80 -14.30 13.63
CA THR A 209 1.01 -14.84 12.53
C THR A 209 0.44 -13.71 11.70
N TYR A 210 0.81 -13.68 10.43
CA TYR A 210 0.41 -12.66 9.48
C TYR A 210 -0.55 -13.24 8.47
N HIS A 211 -1.61 -12.50 8.20
CA HIS A 211 -2.68 -12.93 7.32
C HIS A 211 -2.68 -12.15 6.01
N GLY A 212 -2.99 -12.85 4.96
CA GLY A 212 -3.13 -12.31 3.63
C GLY A 212 -4.21 -13.04 2.84
N GLN A 213 -4.31 -12.69 1.58
CA GLN A 213 -5.34 -13.21 0.69
C GLN A 213 -4.86 -13.21 -0.75
N CYS A 214 -5.50 -14.01 -1.59
CA CYS A 214 -5.38 -13.88 -3.03
C CYS A 214 -5.89 -12.49 -3.44
N ALA A 215 -5.07 -11.74 -4.19
CA ALA A 215 -5.41 -10.37 -4.57
C ALA A 215 -5.66 -10.19 -6.09
N GLU A 216 -5.76 -11.32 -6.86
CA GLU A 216 -6.19 -11.34 -8.25
C GLU A 216 -7.37 -12.31 -8.42
N PHE A 217 -8.44 -11.88 -9.10
CA PHE A 217 -9.66 -12.69 -9.25
C PHE A 217 -9.37 -14.00 -9.98
N CYS A 218 -9.54 -15.12 -9.27
CA CYS A 218 -9.17 -16.46 -9.73
C CYS A 218 -10.36 -17.44 -9.85
N GLY A 219 -11.59 -17.00 -9.57
CA GLY A 219 -12.80 -17.81 -9.68
C GLY A 219 -13.72 -17.75 -8.46
N VAL A 220 -14.65 -18.69 -8.35
CA VAL A 220 -15.73 -18.67 -7.33
C VAL A 220 -15.22 -18.74 -5.88
N GLY A 221 -14.08 -19.35 -5.65
CA GLY A 221 -13.45 -19.46 -4.32
C GLY A 221 -12.41 -18.37 -4.03
N HIS A 222 -12.29 -17.35 -4.88
CA HIS A 222 -11.31 -16.26 -4.71
C HIS A 222 -11.34 -15.62 -3.31
N SER A 223 -12.52 -15.30 -2.81
CA SER A 223 -12.68 -14.64 -1.51
C SER A 223 -12.34 -15.52 -0.30
N THR A 224 -12.21 -16.83 -0.48
CA THR A 224 -11.85 -17.79 0.57
C THR A 224 -10.39 -18.26 0.47
N MET A 225 -9.67 -17.84 -0.56
CA MET A 225 -8.27 -18.21 -0.79
C MET A 225 -7.33 -17.37 0.09
N ALA A 226 -7.26 -17.74 1.36
CA ALA A 226 -6.48 -17.05 2.39
C ALA A 226 -5.01 -17.46 2.37
N ILE A 227 -4.15 -16.57 2.87
CA ILE A 227 -2.73 -16.80 3.11
C ILE A 227 -2.46 -16.67 4.60
N THR A 228 -1.66 -17.58 5.14
CA THR A 228 -1.16 -17.49 6.51
C THR A 228 0.35 -17.65 6.50
N VAL A 229 1.06 -16.69 7.08
CA VAL A 229 2.50 -16.74 7.30
C VAL A 229 2.76 -16.74 8.80
N LYS A 230 3.46 -17.76 9.29
CA LYS A 230 3.89 -17.86 10.67
C LYS A 230 5.38 -17.54 10.77
N VAL A 231 5.72 -16.41 11.36
CA VAL A 231 7.09 -16.03 11.67
C VAL A 231 7.42 -16.57 13.05
N VAL A 232 8.51 -17.31 13.13
CA VAL A 232 8.92 -18.02 14.35
C VAL A 232 10.33 -17.63 14.77
N SER A 233 10.67 -17.86 16.02
CA SER A 233 12.05 -17.67 16.51
C SER A 233 13.03 -18.62 15.80
N ALA A 234 14.32 -18.28 15.82
CA ALA A 234 15.37 -19.12 15.23
C ALA A 234 15.38 -20.55 15.81
N ALA A 235 15.08 -20.71 17.10
CA ALA A 235 15.04 -22.01 17.75
C ALA A 235 13.84 -22.87 17.29
N GLU A 236 12.66 -22.24 17.17
CA GLU A 236 11.46 -22.91 16.64
C GLU A 236 11.64 -23.27 15.16
N TRP A 237 12.31 -22.40 14.39
CA TRP A 237 12.63 -22.67 12.99
C TRP A 237 13.51 -23.91 12.83
N GLN A 238 14.59 -24.05 13.63
CA GLN A 238 15.46 -25.22 13.59
C GLN A 238 14.70 -26.52 13.87
N SER A 239 13.77 -26.48 14.82
CA SER A 239 12.91 -27.63 15.14
C SER A 239 11.97 -27.97 13.97
N PHE A 240 11.36 -26.96 13.37
CA PHE A 240 10.48 -27.10 12.21
C PHE A 240 11.23 -27.63 10.98
N ALA A 241 12.35 -27.01 10.61
CA ALA A 241 13.18 -27.38 9.46
C ALA A 241 13.78 -28.81 9.64
N GLY A 242 14.13 -29.19 10.86
CA GLY A 242 14.55 -30.55 11.21
C GLY A 242 13.48 -31.61 10.95
N GLY A 243 12.23 -31.28 11.11
CA GLY A 243 11.07 -32.15 10.79
C GLY A 243 10.77 -32.26 9.30
N LEU A 244 11.28 -31.36 8.48
CA LEU A 244 11.14 -31.38 7.02
C LEU A 244 12.13 -32.31 6.30
N LYS A 245 13.03 -32.98 7.03
CA LYS A 245 14.08 -33.91 6.50
C LYS A 245 13.51 -35.24 6.09
#